data_c3ca0030c5892f67459fe7a71a865a83
#
_entry.id   c3ca0030c5892f67459fe7a71a865a83
#
_cell.length_a   1.000
_cell.length_b   1.000
_cell.length_c   1.000
_cell.angle_alpha   90.00
_cell.angle_beta   90.00
_cell.angle_gamma   90.00
#
_symmetry.space_group_name_H-M   'P 1'
#
loop_
_entity.id
_entity.type
_entity.pdbx_description
1 polymer ?
#
loop_
_entity_poly.entity_id
_entity_poly.type
_entity_poly.pdbx_seq_one_letter_code
_entity_poly.pdbx_strand_id
1 'polypeptide(L)'
;MKELSVGEQRYKAVMAVLSGGRTVTEVARDWEVSRQTMHAWLARYEREGMEGMGDRSHRPTRCPHQMPALVEVRVLEMRRHKPFWGPHRLALELGKKGVTPTPSASAIYRCLLRAGVIQPAPRRWRREDWKRWERGAAMELWQLDVVGGFHLADGTTAKALTGVDDHSRFCVAARLMHRERTSKVCEGFSVALRNYGVPDQVLTDNGKVFTGRFAQPPVEVLFDRICRENGIEHILTQPRSPTTTGKIERFHKTLRLELNTRQVFKDITTAQEAMDEWVEYYNTQRPHRSLDDVAPASRFKAGETQVREPERNGDYWVSRKVTSNGIVCVGYQKVNVGQRNAGSACDILVKDGLLQFWVGRQLVKTEVRATNGVIRKKNAEGQAPRR
;
A
#
# COMPACT_ATOMS: atom_id res chain seq x y z
N MET A 1 -49.63 22.71 18.57
CA MET A 1 -49.24 24.15 18.38
C MET A 1 -47.98 24.20 17.54
N LYS A 2 -47.92 24.98 16.47
CA LYS A 2 -46.66 25.19 15.73
C LYS A 2 -45.71 25.98 16.63
N GLU A 3 -44.52 25.44 16.92
CA GLU A 3 -43.47 26.21 17.57
C GLU A 3 -43.09 27.40 16.68
N LEU A 4 -43.08 28.57 17.26
CA LEU A 4 -42.69 29.79 16.59
C LEU A 4 -41.19 29.76 16.27
N SER A 5 -40.80 30.14 15.08
CA SER A 5 -39.40 30.34 14.75
C SER A 5 -38.74 31.40 15.64
N VAL A 6 -37.43 31.30 15.85
CA VAL A 6 -36.67 32.31 16.65
C VAL A 6 -36.88 33.72 16.16
N GLY A 7 -36.98 33.92 14.84
CA GLY A 7 -37.29 35.23 14.23
C GLY A 7 -38.67 35.73 14.60
N GLU A 8 -39.70 34.86 14.59
CA GLU A 8 -41.06 35.21 15.00
C GLU A 8 -41.16 35.52 16.48
N GLN A 9 -40.43 34.82 17.32
CA GLN A 9 -40.38 35.11 18.77
C GLN A 9 -39.78 36.47 19.04
N ARG A 10 -38.65 36.82 18.39
CA ARG A 10 -38.03 38.15 18.48
C ARG A 10 -38.96 39.25 17.99
N TYR A 11 -39.61 39.02 16.84
CA TYR A 11 -40.57 39.96 16.30
C TYR A 11 -41.71 40.23 17.27
N LYS A 12 -42.31 39.21 17.88
CA LYS A 12 -43.38 39.37 18.87
C LYS A 12 -42.90 40.17 20.08
N ALA A 13 -41.69 39.93 20.58
CA ALA A 13 -41.11 40.70 21.65
C ALA A 13 -40.94 42.18 21.29
N VAL A 14 -40.44 42.47 20.08
CA VAL A 14 -40.29 43.84 19.58
C VAL A 14 -41.67 44.52 19.46
N MET A 15 -42.67 43.86 18.89
CA MET A 15 -44.03 44.41 18.73
C MET A 15 -44.72 44.63 20.09
N ALA A 16 -44.46 43.83 21.09
CA ALA A 16 -44.98 44.01 22.43
C ALA A 16 -44.51 45.35 23.05
N VAL A 17 -43.30 45.81 22.69
CA VAL A 17 -42.80 47.14 23.12
C VAL A 17 -43.39 48.24 22.22
N LEU A 18 -43.33 48.07 20.87
CA LEU A 18 -43.69 49.18 19.93
C LEU A 18 -45.18 49.42 19.85
N SER A 19 -45.99 48.38 19.80
CA SER A 19 -47.45 48.48 19.63
C SER A 19 -48.24 48.12 20.86
N GLY A 20 -47.65 47.38 21.78
CA GLY A 20 -48.30 46.90 23.01
C GLY A 20 -48.17 47.82 24.22
N GLY A 21 -47.46 48.95 24.11
CA GLY A 21 -47.26 49.92 25.19
C GLY A 21 -46.51 49.39 26.44
N ARG A 22 -45.86 48.23 26.31
CA ARG A 22 -45.11 47.59 27.39
C ARG A 22 -43.69 48.14 27.45
N THR A 23 -43.15 48.20 28.64
CA THR A 23 -41.79 48.67 28.85
C THR A 23 -40.77 47.60 28.42
N VAL A 24 -39.60 48.05 27.96
CA VAL A 24 -38.49 47.14 27.58
C VAL A 24 -38.15 46.19 28.73
N THR A 25 -38.26 46.69 30.00
CA THR A 25 -37.93 45.91 31.20
C THR A 25 -38.93 44.74 31.44
N GLU A 26 -40.21 44.97 31.23
CA GLU A 26 -41.27 43.95 31.35
C GLU A 26 -41.15 42.89 30.28
N VAL A 27 -40.97 43.32 29.02
CA VAL A 27 -40.84 42.39 27.87
C VAL A 27 -39.55 41.57 28.02
N ALA A 28 -38.45 42.17 28.39
CA ALA A 28 -37.20 41.46 28.57
C ALA A 28 -37.29 40.37 29.66
N ARG A 29 -38.06 40.64 30.74
CA ARG A 29 -38.32 39.64 31.81
C ARG A 29 -39.17 38.47 31.29
N ASP A 30 -40.25 38.77 30.60
CA ASP A 30 -41.19 37.77 30.10
C ASP A 30 -40.61 36.85 29.00
N TRP A 31 -39.65 37.39 28.23
CA TRP A 31 -38.91 36.62 27.21
C TRP A 31 -37.59 36.07 27.70
N GLU A 32 -37.31 36.20 29.01
CA GLU A 32 -36.08 35.70 29.65
C GLU A 32 -34.77 36.19 28.98
N VAL A 33 -34.77 37.40 28.48
CA VAL A 33 -33.61 38.01 27.82
C VAL A 33 -33.13 39.25 28.59
N SER A 34 -31.86 39.64 28.37
CA SER A 34 -31.37 40.87 28.98
C SER A 34 -32.02 42.11 28.34
N ARG A 35 -32.17 43.22 29.11
CA ARG A 35 -32.60 44.48 28.56
C ARG A 35 -31.74 44.96 27.39
N GLN A 36 -30.43 44.70 27.44
CA GLN A 36 -29.51 45.01 26.38
C GLN A 36 -29.82 44.23 25.11
N THR A 37 -30.18 42.95 25.22
CA THR A 37 -30.64 42.11 24.11
C THR A 37 -31.92 42.68 23.48
N MET A 38 -32.87 43.12 24.34
CA MET A 38 -34.13 43.69 23.84
C MET A 38 -33.89 44.99 23.09
N HIS A 39 -33.05 45.89 23.62
CA HIS A 39 -32.65 47.11 22.88
C HIS A 39 -31.92 46.77 21.55
N ALA A 40 -31.10 45.78 21.53
CA ALA A 40 -30.44 45.32 20.30
C ALA A 40 -31.44 44.81 19.24
N TRP A 41 -32.52 44.10 19.68
CA TRP A 41 -33.59 43.67 18.77
C TRP A 41 -34.41 44.85 18.25
N LEU A 42 -34.75 45.79 19.10
CA LEU A 42 -35.45 47.04 18.68
C LEU A 42 -34.66 47.83 17.64
N ALA A 43 -33.38 48.07 17.91
CA ALA A 43 -32.50 48.77 16.97
C ALA A 43 -32.29 48.02 15.64
N ARG A 44 -32.30 46.69 15.68
CA ARG A 44 -32.24 45.84 14.47
C ARG A 44 -33.53 45.92 13.69
N TYR A 45 -34.68 45.87 14.35
CA TYR A 45 -35.97 45.96 13.71
C TYR A 45 -36.17 47.34 13.06
N GLU A 46 -35.79 48.41 13.75
CA GLU A 46 -35.86 49.77 13.22
C GLU A 46 -35.02 49.95 11.95
N ARG A 47 -33.86 49.30 11.88
CA ARG A 47 -32.92 49.44 10.77
C ARG A 47 -33.20 48.49 9.60
N GLU A 48 -33.62 47.26 9.87
CA GLU A 48 -33.68 46.13 8.92
C GLU A 48 -35.07 45.48 8.82
N GLY A 49 -36.05 45.97 9.61
CA GLY A 49 -37.39 45.40 9.61
C GLY A 49 -37.43 43.96 10.06
N MET A 50 -38.37 43.22 9.52
CA MET A 50 -38.60 41.80 9.78
C MET A 50 -37.38 40.90 9.46
N GLU A 51 -36.64 41.25 8.41
CA GLU A 51 -35.47 40.51 7.99
C GLU A 51 -34.34 40.56 9.05
N GLY A 52 -34.26 41.65 9.82
CA GLY A 52 -33.32 41.78 10.95
C GLY A 52 -33.59 40.81 12.12
N MET A 53 -34.77 40.18 12.18
CA MET A 53 -35.11 39.27 13.30
C MET A 53 -34.57 37.85 13.14
N GLY A 54 -34.12 37.49 11.96
CA GLY A 54 -33.45 36.22 11.71
C GLY A 54 -32.10 36.09 12.41
N ASP A 55 -31.61 34.83 12.53
CA ASP A 55 -30.26 34.60 13.01
C ASP A 55 -29.21 35.09 12.05
N ARG A 56 -28.26 35.85 12.55
CA ARG A 56 -27.10 36.26 11.77
C ARG A 56 -26.05 35.17 11.76
N SER A 57 -25.33 35.08 10.65
CA SER A 57 -24.17 34.19 10.57
C SER A 57 -23.15 34.52 11.67
N HIS A 58 -22.80 33.52 12.48
CA HIS A 58 -21.71 33.64 13.48
C HIS A 58 -20.32 33.56 12.84
N ARG A 59 -20.26 33.43 11.51
CA ARG A 59 -18.97 33.36 10.82
C ARG A 59 -18.26 34.72 10.90
N PRO A 60 -16.99 34.73 11.34
CA PRO A 60 -16.20 35.95 11.34
C PRO A 60 -16.14 36.58 9.95
N THR A 61 -16.27 37.88 9.85
CA THR A 61 -16.13 38.62 8.59
C THR A 61 -14.73 38.53 8.01
N ARG A 62 -13.73 38.27 8.87
CA ARG A 62 -12.35 38.06 8.46
C ARG A 62 -11.85 36.74 9.03
N CYS A 63 -11.46 35.81 8.17
CA CYS A 63 -10.90 34.53 8.52
C CYS A 63 -9.45 34.41 7.98
N PRO A 64 -8.42 34.84 8.74
CA PRO A 64 -7.03 34.85 8.29
C PRO A 64 -6.50 33.44 7.90
N HIS A 65 -7.09 32.39 8.47
CA HIS A 65 -6.71 31.00 8.22
C HIS A 65 -7.52 30.32 7.08
N GLN A 66 -8.40 31.07 6.43
CA GLN A 66 -9.15 30.55 5.28
C GLN A 66 -8.20 30.46 4.07
N MET A 67 -8.27 29.32 3.36
CA MET A 67 -7.52 29.12 2.12
C MET A 67 -7.95 30.19 1.12
N PRO A 68 -7.01 30.92 0.46
CA PRO A 68 -7.34 31.87 -0.60
C PRO A 68 -8.10 31.20 -1.75
N ALA A 69 -9.08 31.88 -2.31
CA ALA A 69 -9.92 31.36 -3.40
C ALA A 69 -9.09 30.83 -4.58
N LEU A 70 -8.04 31.52 -4.96
CA LEU A 70 -7.14 31.12 -6.05
C LEU A 70 -6.46 29.77 -5.74
N VAL A 71 -6.10 29.51 -4.48
CA VAL A 71 -5.50 28.25 -4.05
C VAL A 71 -6.55 27.13 -4.04
N GLU A 72 -7.80 27.43 -3.63
CA GLU A 72 -8.91 26.47 -3.71
C GLU A 72 -9.17 26.03 -5.16
N VAL A 73 -9.19 26.97 -6.11
CA VAL A 73 -9.33 26.67 -7.54
C VAL A 73 -8.22 25.75 -8.01
N ARG A 74 -6.95 26.05 -7.70
CA ARG A 74 -5.81 25.20 -8.06
C ARG A 74 -5.91 23.79 -7.47
N VAL A 75 -6.35 23.67 -6.22
CA VAL A 75 -6.59 22.36 -5.58
C VAL A 75 -7.62 21.56 -6.36
N LEU A 76 -8.74 22.18 -6.75
CA LEU A 76 -9.82 21.52 -7.49
C LEU A 76 -9.38 21.13 -8.91
N GLU A 77 -8.66 21.99 -9.61
CA GLU A 77 -8.10 21.69 -10.93
C GLU A 77 -7.13 20.49 -10.86
N MET A 78 -6.17 20.52 -9.94
CA MET A 78 -5.24 19.42 -9.74
C MET A 78 -5.97 18.12 -9.43
N ARG A 79 -7.03 18.18 -8.62
CA ARG A 79 -7.83 16.99 -8.30
C ARG A 79 -8.62 16.47 -9.51
N ARG A 80 -9.12 17.34 -10.40
CA ARG A 80 -9.77 16.95 -11.65
C ARG A 80 -8.79 16.24 -12.60
N HIS A 81 -7.60 16.80 -12.77
CA HIS A 81 -6.56 16.20 -13.62
C HIS A 81 -5.99 14.87 -13.04
N LYS A 82 -5.88 14.78 -11.72
CA LYS A 82 -5.32 13.63 -11.00
C LYS A 82 -6.29 13.14 -9.92
N PRO A 83 -7.42 12.50 -10.28
CA PRO A 83 -8.50 12.15 -9.35
C PRO A 83 -8.08 11.18 -8.22
N PHE A 84 -6.94 10.50 -8.36
CA PHE A 84 -6.38 9.60 -7.37
C PHE A 84 -5.43 10.26 -6.37
N TRP A 85 -5.07 11.55 -6.57
CA TRP A 85 -4.22 12.26 -5.61
C TRP A 85 -5.02 12.64 -4.36
N GLY A 86 -4.59 12.13 -3.21
CA GLY A 86 -5.18 12.51 -1.92
C GLY A 86 -4.70 13.89 -1.45
N PRO A 87 -5.33 14.43 -0.38
CA PRO A 87 -5.00 15.76 0.15
C PRO A 87 -3.52 15.96 0.48
N HIS A 88 -2.86 14.94 1.01
CA HIS A 88 -1.43 14.99 1.32
C HIS A 88 -0.57 15.18 0.07
N ARG A 89 -0.85 14.39 -0.98
CA ARG A 89 -0.15 14.53 -2.26
C ARG A 89 -0.38 15.88 -2.91
N LEU A 90 -1.61 16.38 -2.86
CA LEU A 90 -1.94 17.72 -3.39
C LEU A 90 -1.17 18.81 -2.66
N ALA A 91 -1.02 18.72 -1.32
CA ALA A 91 -0.22 19.66 -0.56
C ALA A 91 1.25 19.69 -1.03
N LEU A 92 1.86 18.52 -1.17
CA LEU A 92 3.25 18.39 -1.65
C LEU A 92 3.43 19.02 -3.04
N GLU A 93 2.53 18.71 -3.96
CA GLU A 93 2.62 19.23 -5.34
C GLU A 93 2.36 20.74 -5.42
N LEU A 94 1.49 21.30 -4.56
CA LEU A 94 1.30 22.75 -4.44
C LEU A 94 2.57 23.43 -3.91
N GLY A 95 3.22 22.82 -2.90
CA GLY A 95 4.50 23.33 -2.40
C GLY A 95 5.58 23.34 -3.47
N LYS A 96 5.73 22.23 -4.24
CA LYS A 96 6.66 22.16 -5.39
C LYS A 96 6.38 23.21 -6.45
N LYS A 97 5.11 23.62 -6.63
CA LYS A 97 4.69 24.69 -7.56
C LYS A 97 4.81 26.09 -6.96
N GLY A 98 5.45 26.26 -5.81
CA GLY A 98 5.72 27.55 -5.19
C GLY A 98 4.53 28.23 -4.51
N VAL A 99 3.47 27.49 -4.19
CA VAL A 99 2.33 28.05 -3.44
C VAL A 99 2.75 28.31 -1.99
N THR A 100 2.80 29.59 -1.60
CA THR A 100 3.22 30.01 -0.26
C THR A 100 2.15 30.92 0.38
N PRO A 101 1.69 30.64 1.61
CA PRO A 101 1.95 29.42 2.38
C PRO A 101 1.25 28.20 1.77
N THR A 102 1.95 27.05 1.80
CA THR A 102 1.37 25.78 1.33
C THR A 102 0.23 25.34 2.26
N PRO A 103 -0.97 25.07 1.76
CA PRO A 103 -2.08 24.64 2.59
C PRO A 103 -1.83 23.24 3.18
N SER A 104 -2.23 23.04 4.43
CA SER A 104 -2.11 21.71 5.06
C SER A 104 -3.02 20.68 4.38
N ALA A 105 -2.66 19.40 4.48
CA ALA A 105 -3.48 18.31 3.96
C ALA A 105 -4.91 18.33 4.53
N SER A 106 -5.09 18.75 5.81
CA SER A 106 -6.40 18.90 6.43
C SER A 106 -7.22 20.05 5.84
N ALA A 107 -6.57 21.15 5.48
CA ALA A 107 -7.24 22.28 4.81
C ALA A 107 -7.70 21.87 3.41
N ILE A 108 -6.84 21.18 2.64
CA ILE A 108 -7.19 20.63 1.34
C ILE A 108 -8.32 19.61 1.44
N TYR A 109 -8.28 18.69 2.42
CA TYR A 109 -9.38 17.74 2.65
C TYR A 109 -10.72 18.43 2.85
N ARG A 110 -10.76 19.47 3.71
CA ARG A 110 -11.98 20.25 3.93
C ARG A 110 -12.45 21.01 2.69
N CYS A 111 -11.51 21.54 1.88
CA CYS A 111 -11.82 22.16 0.59
C CYS A 111 -12.49 21.17 -0.36
N LEU A 112 -11.90 19.98 -0.56
CA LEU A 112 -12.44 18.93 -1.42
C LEU A 112 -13.80 18.41 -0.95
N LEU A 113 -14.01 18.35 0.37
CA LEU A 113 -15.27 17.93 0.97
C LEU A 113 -16.38 18.97 0.72
N ARG A 114 -16.10 20.27 0.94
CA ARG A 114 -17.04 21.35 0.65
C ARG A 114 -17.44 21.40 -0.82
N ALA A 115 -16.49 21.12 -1.71
CA ALA A 115 -16.72 21.07 -3.15
C ALA A 115 -17.42 19.78 -3.63
N GLY A 116 -17.77 18.85 -2.72
CA GLY A 116 -18.42 17.57 -3.07
C GLY A 116 -17.56 16.61 -3.88
N VAL A 117 -16.23 16.87 -4.00
CA VAL A 117 -15.31 16.06 -4.82
C VAL A 117 -14.87 14.78 -4.11
N ILE A 118 -15.04 14.73 -2.80
CA ILE A 118 -14.77 13.54 -1.98
C ILE A 118 -15.92 13.33 -0.98
N GLN A 119 -16.13 12.07 -0.62
CA GLN A 119 -17.07 11.70 0.45
C GLN A 119 -16.30 11.21 1.67
N PRO A 120 -16.78 11.48 2.90
CA PRO A 120 -16.21 10.93 4.11
C PRO A 120 -16.32 9.39 4.08
N ALA A 121 -15.20 8.71 4.22
CA ALA A 121 -15.21 7.26 4.37
C ALA A 121 -15.03 6.89 5.85
N PRO A 122 -15.86 6.00 6.39
CA PRO A 122 -15.67 5.52 7.76
C PRO A 122 -14.34 4.80 7.89
N ARG A 123 -13.59 5.06 8.97
CA ARG A 123 -12.36 4.31 9.28
C ARG A 123 -12.73 2.88 9.66
N ARG A 124 -12.30 1.90 8.88
CA ARG A 124 -12.56 0.48 9.11
C ARG A 124 -11.62 -0.15 10.15
N TRP A 125 -10.39 0.39 10.34
CA TRP A 125 -9.36 -0.21 11.19
C TRP A 125 -8.56 0.87 11.94
N ARG A 126 -8.15 0.57 13.18
CA ARG A 126 -7.25 1.43 13.97
C ARG A 126 -5.82 1.25 13.46
N ARG A 127 -5.02 2.32 13.54
CA ARG A 127 -3.62 2.33 13.07
C ARG A 127 -2.72 1.38 13.88
N GLU A 128 -3.10 1.13 15.12
CA GLU A 128 -2.42 0.29 16.10
C GLU A 128 -2.46 -1.20 15.74
N ASP A 129 -3.46 -1.63 14.97
CA ASP A 129 -3.63 -3.02 14.54
C ASP A 129 -2.69 -3.42 13.37
N TRP A 130 -1.90 -2.49 12.84
CA TRP A 130 -1.08 -2.71 11.66
C TRP A 130 0.37 -2.98 12.04
N LYS A 131 0.77 -4.25 12.10
CA LYS A 131 2.18 -4.65 12.19
C LYS A 131 2.87 -4.31 10.85
N ARG A 132 3.78 -3.34 10.88
CA ARG A 132 4.62 -3.01 9.73
C ARG A 132 5.98 -3.63 9.93
N TRP A 133 6.44 -4.33 8.93
CA TRP A 133 7.82 -4.80 8.86
C TRP A 133 8.43 -4.31 7.55
N GLU A 134 9.74 -4.11 7.53
CA GLU A 134 10.50 -3.65 6.40
C GLU A 134 11.91 -4.20 6.53
N ARG A 135 12.51 -4.62 5.42
CA ARG A 135 13.91 -5.03 5.39
C ARG A 135 14.84 -3.84 5.67
N GLY A 136 16.03 -4.12 6.19
CA GLY A 136 16.98 -3.09 6.61
C GLY A 136 17.60 -2.32 5.45
N ALA A 137 17.82 -3.01 4.32
CA ALA A 137 18.47 -2.42 3.14
C ALA A 137 17.76 -2.84 1.83
N ALA A 138 18.01 -2.07 0.78
CA ALA A 138 17.64 -2.45 -0.57
C ALA A 138 18.37 -3.73 -0.98
N MET A 139 17.79 -4.52 -1.87
CA MET A 139 18.25 -5.82 -2.36
C MET A 139 18.16 -6.98 -1.37
N GLU A 140 17.80 -6.76 -0.10
CA GLU A 140 17.58 -7.87 0.83
C GLU A 140 16.36 -8.71 0.47
N LEU A 141 15.29 -8.09 -0.07
CA LEU A 141 14.07 -8.80 -0.44
C LEU A 141 13.34 -8.10 -1.58
N TRP A 142 13.07 -8.83 -2.65
CA TRP A 142 12.11 -8.44 -3.67
C TRP A 142 10.79 -9.19 -3.51
N GLN A 143 9.67 -8.48 -3.61
CA GLN A 143 8.34 -9.08 -3.69
C GLN A 143 7.92 -9.12 -5.15
N LEU A 144 7.62 -10.30 -5.68
CA LEU A 144 7.17 -10.51 -7.06
C LEU A 144 5.76 -11.06 -7.09
N ASP A 145 4.97 -10.61 -8.04
CA ASP A 145 3.61 -11.09 -8.26
C ASP A 145 3.15 -10.83 -9.70
N VAL A 146 2.11 -11.53 -10.15
CA VAL A 146 1.51 -11.35 -11.48
C VAL A 146 0.17 -10.62 -11.35
N VAL A 147 0.08 -9.43 -11.93
CA VAL A 147 -1.14 -8.61 -11.94
C VAL A 147 -1.78 -8.60 -13.32
N GLY A 148 -3.10 -8.73 -13.38
CA GLY A 148 -3.89 -8.57 -14.60
C GLY A 148 -4.58 -7.21 -14.71
N GLY A 149 -5.34 -7.03 -15.79
CA GLY A 149 -6.20 -5.86 -16.00
C GLY A 149 -5.70 -4.86 -17.04
N PHE A 150 -4.75 -5.23 -17.91
CA PHE A 150 -4.32 -4.42 -19.04
C PHE A 150 -5.18 -4.75 -20.26
N HIS A 151 -6.20 -3.94 -20.53
CA HIS A 151 -7.15 -4.16 -21.61
C HIS A 151 -6.54 -3.71 -22.95
N LEU A 152 -6.59 -4.59 -23.95
CA LEU A 152 -6.10 -4.33 -25.29
C LEU A 152 -7.28 -4.07 -26.25
N ALA A 153 -7.03 -3.36 -27.34
CA ALA A 153 -8.06 -2.98 -28.30
C ALA A 153 -8.67 -4.19 -29.05
N ASP A 154 -7.98 -5.32 -29.08
CA ASP A 154 -8.49 -6.59 -29.62
C ASP A 154 -9.47 -7.33 -28.66
N GLY A 155 -9.83 -6.71 -27.53
CA GLY A 155 -10.69 -7.30 -26.50
C GLY A 155 -9.99 -8.25 -25.55
N THR A 156 -8.70 -8.53 -25.74
CA THR A 156 -7.93 -9.37 -24.80
C THR A 156 -7.42 -8.58 -23.60
N THR A 157 -6.99 -9.29 -22.57
CA THR A 157 -6.43 -8.68 -21.36
C THR A 157 -5.05 -9.26 -21.11
N ALA A 158 -4.04 -8.39 -21.11
CA ALA A 158 -2.68 -8.77 -20.76
C ALA A 158 -2.48 -8.77 -19.24
N LYS A 159 -1.48 -9.55 -18.81
CA LYS A 159 -0.99 -9.61 -17.43
C LYS A 159 0.43 -9.05 -17.37
N ALA A 160 0.88 -8.63 -16.18
CA ALA A 160 2.25 -8.19 -15.97
C ALA A 160 2.90 -8.97 -14.82
N LEU A 161 4.12 -9.45 -15.02
CA LEU A 161 5.02 -9.70 -13.90
C LEU A 161 5.40 -8.33 -13.32
N THR A 162 5.23 -8.17 -12.02
CA THR A 162 5.65 -6.98 -11.28
C THR A 162 6.55 -7.39 -10.13
N GLY A 163 7.47 -6.50 -9.77
CA GLY A 163 8.37 -6.72 -8.65
C GLY A 163 8.70 -5.41 -7.95
N VAL A 164 8.73 -5.43 -6.63
CA VAL A 164 9.12 -4.28 -5.81
C VAL A 164 10.15 -4.68 -4.78
N ASP A 165 11.14 -3.84 -4.59
CA ASP A 165 12.09 -3.95 -3.50
C ASP A 165 11.41 -3.58 -2.17
N ASP A 166 11.57 -4.44 -1.18
CA ASP A 166 10.87 -4.33 0.11
C ASP A 166 11.26 -3.09 0.90
N HIS A 167 12.52 -2.68 0.88
CA HIS A 167 13.04 -1.54 1.61
C HIS A 167 12.71 -0.22 0.92
N SER A 168 13.06 -0.09 -0.35
CA SER A 168 12.97 1.16 -1.11
C SER A 168 11.61 1.37 -1.80
N ARG A 169 10.80 0.34 -1.94
CA ARG A 169 9.58 0.31 -2.78
C ARG A 169 9.86 0.50 -4.28
N PHE A 170 11.13 0.44 -4.69
CA PHE A 170 11.54 0.57 -6.08
C PHE A 170 10.94 -0.56 -6.92
N CYS A 171 10.35 -0.23 -8.04
CA CYS A 171 9.84 -1.22 -8.98
C CYS A 171 10.99 -1.81 -9.77
N VAL A 172 11.32 -3.08 -9.50
CA VAL A 172 12.44 -3.81 -10.12
C VAL A 172 12.00 -4.62 -11.34
N ALA A 173 10.72 -4.93 -11.46
CA ALA A 173 10.16 -5.67 -12.57
C ALA A 173 8.77 -5.17 -12.93
N ALA A 174 8.52 -4.95 -14.22
CA ALA A 174 7.21 -4.61 -14.78
C ALA A 174 7.14 -5.08 -16.24
N ARG A 175 6.82 -6.36 -16.46
CA ARG A 175 6.84 -6.95 -17.81
C ARG A 175 5.51 -7.54 -18.20
N LEU A 176 4.92 -7.02 -19.29
CA LEU A 176 3.63 -7.49 -19.80
C LEU A 176 3.77 -8.81 -20.57
N MET A 177 2.71 -9.61 -20.49
CA MET A 177 2.57 -10.88 -21.21
C MET A 177 1.09 -11.12 -21.57
N HIS A 178 0.82 -11.68 -22.74
CA HIS A 178 -0.55 -12.06 -23.11
C HIS A 178 -1.12 -13.16 -22.22
N ARG A 179 -0.29 -14.12 -21.83
CA ARG A 179 -0.66 -15.23 -20.96
C ARG A 179 0.40 -15.45 -19.91
N GLU A 180 -0.05 -15.74 -18.72
CA GLU A 180 0.81 -16.13 -17.61
C GLU A 180 1.46 -17.48 -17.90
N ARG A 181 2.76 -17.44 -18.23
CA ARG A 181 3.59 -18.62 -18.50
C ARG A 181 4.89 -18.49 -17.71
N THR A 182 5.34 -19.60 -17.12
CA THR A 182 6.60 -19.65 -16.36
C THR A 182 7.76 -19.06 -17.14
N SER A 183 7.88 -19.40 -18.46
CA SER A 183 8.98 -18.88 -19.29
C SER A 183 8.96 -17.34 -19.40
N LYS A 184 7.77 -16.72 -19.52
CA LYS A 184 7.64 -15.26 -19.63
C LYS A 184 7.89 -14.55 -18.30
N VAL A 185 7.44 -15.15 -17.20
CA VAL A 185 7.75 -14.70 -15.85
C VAL A 185 9.26 -14.75 -15.60
N CYS A 186 9.92 -15.86 -15.94
CA CYS A 186 11.37 -16.03 -15.81
C CYS A 186 12.17 -15.09 -16.71
N GLU A 187 11.70 -14.82 -17.92
CA GLU A 187 12.30 -13.82 -18.82
C GLU A 187 12.28 -12.42 -18.16
N GLY A 188 11.11 -12.00 -17.68
CA GLY A 188 10.98 -10.71 -16.99
C GLY A 188 11.83 -10.61 -15.70
N PHE A 189 11.89 -11.69 -14.93
CA PHE A 189 12.72 -11.77 -13.74
C PHE A 189 14.22 -11.71 -14.09
N SER A 190 14.65 -12.44 -15.12
CA SER A 190 16.06 -12.40 -15.58
C SER A 190 16.47 -11.02 -16.09
N VAL A 191 15.55 -10.25 -16.70
CA VAL A 191 15.80 -8.86 -17.07
C VAL A 191 16.01 -8.00 -15.82
N ALA A 192 15.19 -8.16 -14.79
CA ALA A 192 15.35 -7.44 -13.53
C ALA A 192 16.71 -7.74 -12.86
N LEU A 193 17.12 -9.02 -12.81
CA LEU A 193 18.42 -9.42 -12.27
C LEU A 193 19.60 -8.78 -13.04
N ARG A 194 19.50 -8.72 -14.36
CA ARG A 194 20.55 -8.06 -15.18
C ARG A 194 20.63 -6.56 -14.96
N ASN A 195 19.49 -5.91 -14.78
CA ASN A 195 19.44 -4.45 -14.65
C ASN A 195 19.83 -3.95 -13.26
N TYR A 196 19.48 -4.71 -12.22
CA TYR A 196 19.57 -4.24 -10.84
C TYR A 196 20.46 -5.10 -9.94
N GLY A 197 20.97 -6.22 -10.45
CA GLY A 197 21.74 -7.19 -9.65
C GLY A 197 20.86 -8.26 -9.00
N VAL A 198 21.47 -9.10 -8.19
CA VAL A 198 20.85 -10.26 -7.57
C VAL A 198 20.45 -9.92 -6.14
N PRO A 199 19.14 -10.02 -5.78
CA PRO A 199 18.69 -9.82 -4.42
C PRO A 199 19.06 -11.01 -3.53
N ASP A 200 19.13 -10.82 -2.22
CA ASP A 200 19.33 -11.93 -1.28
C ASP A 200 18.12 -12.88 -1.27
N GLN A 201 16.90 -12.32 -1.33
CA GLN A 201 15.66 -13.06 -1.20
C GLN A 201 14.60 -12.59 -2.21
N VAL A 202 13.74 -13.52 -2.62
CA VAL A 202 12.56 -13.23 -3.42
C VAL A 202 11.33 -13.86 -2.77
N LEU A 203 10.30 -13.05 -2.52
CA LEU A 203 9.01 -13.48 -2.00
C LEU A 203 7.99 -13.52 -3.14
N THR A 204 7.34 -14.67 -3.34
CA THR A 204 6.24 -14.84 -4.27
C THR A 204 5.02 -15.48 -3.60
N ASP A 205 3.90 -15.44 -4.27
CA ASP A 205 2.78 -16.30 -3.94
C ASP A 205 3.06 -17.77 -4.33
N ASN A 206 2.07 -18.64 -4.06
CA ASN A 206 2.14 -20.06 -4.41
C ASN A 206 1.69 -20.35 -5.86
N GLY A 207 1.71 -19.37 -6.74
CA GLY A 207 1.32 -19.51 -8.14
C GLY A 207 2.18 -20.56 -8.88
N LYS A 208 1.54 -21.33 -9.77
CA LYS A 208 2.22 -22.39 -10.54
C LYS A 208 3.39 -21.89 -11.40
N VAL A 209 3.44 -20.60 -11.68
CA VAL A 209 4.52 -19.98 -12.47
C VAL A 209 5.78 -19.75 -11.63
N PHE A 210 5.65 -19.66 -10.32
CA PHE A 210 6.74 -19.45 -9.39
C PHE A 210 7.19 -20.75 -8.71
N THR A 211 6.28 -21.71 -8.51
CA THR A 211 6.62 -22.95 -7.79
C THR A 211 5.91 -24.17 -8.35
N GLY A 212 6.63 -25.28 -8.43
CA GLY A 212 6.09 -26.59 -8.78
C GLY A 212 5.61 -27.43 -7.60
N ARG A 213 5.44 -26.82 -6.42
CA ARG A 213 5.07 -27.46 -5.16
C ARG A 213 3.80 -28.31 -5.24
N PHE A 214 2.82 -27.87 -6.05
CA PHE A 214 1.54 -28.57 -6.20
C PHE A 214 1.54 -29.62 -7.33
N ALA A 215 2.67 -29.81 -8.02
CA ALA A 215 2.81 -30.90 -8.96
C ALA A 215 2.95 -32.23 -8.21
N GLN A 216 2.46 -33.33 -8.78
CA GLN A 216 2.62 -34.67 -8.25
C GLN A 216 3.43 -35.52 -9.25
N PRO A 217 4.68 -35.87 -8.91
CA PRO A 217 5.47 -35.44 -7.74
C PRO A 217 5.89 -33.96 -7.85
N PRO A 218 6.23 -33.29 -6.72
CA PRO A 218 6.76 -31.94 -6.74
C PRO A 218 7.98 -31.81 -7.64
N VAL A 219 7.97 -30.82 -8.54
CA VAL A 219 9.03 -30.60 -9.55
C VAL A 219 9.64 -29.23 -9.36
N GLU A 220 10.96 -29.12 -9.49
CA GLU A 220 11.64 -27.82 -9.55
C GLU A 220 11.19 -27.10 -10.84
N VAL A 221 10.55 -25.96 -10.71
CA VAL A 221 10.19 -25.12 -11.86
C VAL A 221 11.37 -24.23 -12.27
N LEU A 222 11.29 -23.66 -13.49
CA LEU A 222 12.34 -22.81 -14.03
C LEU A 222 12.66 -21.61 -13.11
N PHE A 223 11.65 -21.05 -12.46
CA PHE A 223 11.83 -19.92 -11.52
C PHE A 223 12.67 -20.32 -10.30
N ASP A 224 12.34 -21.44 -9.65
CA ASP A 224 13.14 -22.00 -8.52
C ASP A 224 14.59 -22.28 -8.95
N ARG A 225 14.77 -22.77 -10.18
CA ARG A 225 16.10 -23.03 -10.73
C ARG A 225 16.90 -21.74 -10.88
N ILE A 226 16.31 -20.66 -11.44
CA ILE A 226 16.98 -19.37 -11.58
C ILE A 226 17.37 -18.83 -10.20
N CYS A 227 16.47 -18.89 -9.23
CA CYS A 227 16.79 -18.48 -7.86
C CYS A 227 17.97 -19.27 -7.31
N ARG A 228 17.96 -20.60 -7.41
CA ARG A 228 19.01 -21.47 -6.94
C ARG A 228 20.36 -21.20 -7.62
N GLU A 229 20.38 -21.06 -8.93
CA GLU A 229 21.61 -20.82 -9.72
C GLU A 229 22.22 -19.44 -9.42
N ASN A 230 21.42 -18.48 -8.98
CA ASN A 230 21.88 -17.14 -8.59
C ASN A 230 22.06 -16.96 -7.08
N GLY A 231 21.88 -18.01 -6.27
CA GLY A 231 22.00 -17.95 -4.81
C GLY A 231 20.89 -17.17 -4.10
N ILE A 232 19.75 -16.99 -4.76
CA ILE A 232 18.60 -16.27 -4.23
C ILE A 232 17.76 -17.20 -3.37
N GLU A 233 17.42 -16.77 -2.17
CA GLU A 233 16.48 -17.47 -1.30
C GLU A 233 15.04 -17.24 -1.77
N HIS A 234 14.39 -18.28 -2.33
CA HIS A 234 13.00 -18.18 -2.76
C HIS A 234 12.04 -18.48 -1.61
N ILE A 235 11.32 -17.47 -1.14
CA ILE A 235 10.35 -17.53 -0.05
C ILE A 235 8.94 -17.56 -0.64
N LEU A 236 8.13 -18.52 -0.19
CA LEU A 236 6.71 -18.61 -0.57
C LEU A 236 5.83 -18.03 0.55
N THR A 237 4.80 -17.30 0.18
CA THR A 237 3.82 -16.80 1.15
C THR A 237 3.06 -17.96 1.80
N GLN A 238 2.76 -17.85 3.09
CA GLN A 238 1.85 -18.78 3.73
C GLN A 238 0.44 -18.63 3.13
N PRO A 239 -0.27 -19.73 2.85
CA PRO A 239 -1.66 -19.65 2.43
C PRO A 239 -2.49 -18.83 3.42
N ARG A 240 -3.25 -17.87 2.92
CA ARG A 240 -4.13 -16.97 3.71
C ARG A 240 -3.41 -16.03 4.70
N SER A 241 -2.13 -15.70 4.51
CA SER A 241 -1.42 -14.71 5.32
C SER A 241 -1.27 -13.38 4.54
N PRO A 242 -2.20 -12.43 4.68
CA PRO A 242 -2.20 -11.18 3.92
C PRO A 242 -1.12 -10.19 4.37
N THR A 243 -0.36 -10.51 5.43
CA THR A 243 0.60 -9.58 6.03
C THR A 243 1.93 -9.51 5.31
N THR A 244 2.28 -10.51 4.49
CA THR A 244 3.59 -10.62 3.84
C THR A 244 3.65 -9.92 2.49
N THR A 245 2.54 -9.85 1.74
CA THR A 245 2.45 -9.29 0.37
C THR A 245 1.91 -7.86 0.31
N GLY A 246 1.66 -7.23 1.46
CA GLY A 246 0.98 -5.93 1.52
C GLY A 246 1.66 -4.80 0.75
N LYS A 247 2.97 -4.90 0.46
CA LYS A 247 3.71 -3.87 -0.29
C LYS A 247 3.45 -3.99 -1.79
N ILE A 248 3.53 -5.20 -2.34
CA ILE A 248 3.23 -5.43 -3.75
C ILE A 248 1.72 -5.26 -4.04
N GLU A 249 0.84 -5.64 -3.12
CA GLU A 249 -0.60 -5.35 -3.22
C GLU A 249 -0.87 -3.84 -3.27
N ARG A 250 -0.16 -3.05 -2.44
CA ARG A 250 -0.24 -1.60 -2.46
C ARG A 250 0.30 -1.01 -3.75
N PHE A 251 1.38 -1.57 -4.29
CA PHE A 251 1.90 -1.22 -5.60
C PHE A 251 0.86 -1.48 -6.69
N HIS A 252 0.24 -2.66 -6.72
CA HIS A 252 -0.82 -3.00 -7.68
C HIS A 252 -2.02 -2.06 -7.60
N LYS A 253 -2.43 -1.68 -6.39
CA LYS A 253 -3.50 -0.69 -6.22
C LYS A 253 -3.12 0.65 -6.87
N THR A 254 -1.88 1.08 -6.70
CA THR A 254 -1.39 2.32 -7.30
C THR A 254 -1.33 2.21 -8.83
N LEU A 255 -0.76 1.13 -9.33
CA LEU A 255 -0.66 0.82 -10.77
C LEU A 255 -2.05 0.80 -11.44
N ARG A 256 -3.02 0.11 -10.84
CA ARG A 256 -4.39 0.08 -11.36
C ARG A 256 -5.01 1.46 -11.43
N LEU A 257 -4.91 2.25 -10.36
CA LEU A 257 -5.50 3.59 -10.30
C LEU A 257 -4.83 4.59 -11.25
N GLU A 258 -3.54 4.47 -11.47
CA GLU A 258 -2.75 5.45 -12.21
C GLU A 258 -2.57 5.08 -13.70
N LEU A 259 -2.61 3.79 -14.05
CA LEU A 259 -2.40 3.29 -15.40
C LEU A 259 -3.54 2.40 -15.93
N ASN A 260 -3.81 1.24 -15.31
CA ASN A 260 -4.64 0.19 -15.91
C ASN A 260 -6.10 0.58 -16.19
N THR A 261 -6.75 1.32 -15.26
CA THR A 261 -8.19 1.62 -15.36
C THR A 261 -8.50 2.83 -16.21
N ARG A 262 -7.50 3.46 -16.80
CA ARG A 262 -7.63 4.76 -17.47
C ARG A 262 -7.67 4.69 -18.98
N GLN A 263 -7.18 3.60 -19.54
CA GLN A 263 -7.08 3.48 -21.00
C GLN A 263 -7.13 2.03 -21.47
N VAL A 264 -7.57 1.87 -22.70
CA VAL A 264 -7.43 0.64 -23.47
C VAL A 264 -6.23 0.83 -24.38
N PHE A 265 -5.30 -0.10 -24.34
CA PHE A 265 -4.07 -0.02 -25.13
C PHE A 265 -4.28 -0.60 -26.51
N LYS A 266 -3.64 -0.01 -27.53
CA LYS A 266 -3.72 -0.50 -28.90
C LYS A 266 -3.28 -1.97 -29.00
N ASP A 267 -2.15 -2.29 -28.39
CA ASP A 267 -1.53 -3.61 -28.36
C ASP A 267 -0.63 -3.76 -27.12
N ILE A 268 -0.02 -4.91 -26.96
CA ILE A 268 0.85 -5.20 -25.81
C ILE A 268 2.14 -4.36 -25.84
N THR A 269 2.63 -3.96 -26.99
CA THR A 269 3.83 -3.13 -27.13
C THR A 269 3.56 -1.73 -26.62
N THR A 270 2.49 -1.11 -27.07
CA THR A 270 2.03 0.20 -26.58
C THR A 270 1.73 0.18 -25.07
N ALA A 271 1.14 -0.93 -24.59
CA ALA A 271 0.91 -1.12 -23.16
C ALA A 271 2.22 -1.22 -22.37
N GLN A 272 3.25 -1.89 -22.91
CA GLN A 272 4.56 -1.99 -22.27
C GLN A 272 5.28 -0.63 -22.25
N GLU A 273 5.24 0.13 -23.34
CA GLU A 273 5.81 1.49 -23.39
C GLU A 273 5.19 2.38 -22.32
N ALA A 274 3.86 2.40 -22.20
CA ALA A 274 3.16 3.15 -21.16
C ALA A 274 3.48 2.66 -19.74
N MET A 275 3.70 1.35 -19.57
CA MET A 275 4.16 0.76 -18.31
C MET A 275 5.57 1.24 -17.97
N ASP A 276 6.48 1.24 -18.92
CA ASP A 276 7.88 1.61 -18.73
C ASP A 276 7.99 3.11 -18.34
N GLU A 277 7.24 3.99 -19.02
CA GLU A 277 7.13 5.41 -18.67
C GLU A 277 6.54 5.61 -17.26
N TRP A 278 5.50 4.85 -16.92
CA TRP A 278 4.90 4.94 -15.61
C TRP A 278 5.83 4.44 -14.50
N VAL A 279 6.60 3.36 -14.75
CA VAL A 279 7.60 2.81 -13.81
C VAL A 279 8.72 3.82 -13.59
N GLU A 280 9.20 4.46 -14.65
CA GLU A 280 10.22 5.51 -14.53
C GLU A 280 9.71 6.67 -13.66
N TYR A 281 8.51 7.18 -13.93
CA TYR A 281 7.85 8.17 -13.08
C TYR A 281 7.67 7.68 -11.64
N TYR A 282 7.20 6.43 -11.45
CA TYR A 282 6.98 5.83 -10.13
C TYR A 282 8.28 5.79 -9.32
N ASN A 283 9.35 5.35 -9.94
CA ASN A 283 10.64 5.16 -9.30
C ASN A 283 11.36 6.49 -8.98
N THR A 284 11.32 7.46 -9.90
CA THR A 284 12.19 8.65 -9.84
C THR A 284 11.48 9.91 -9.36
N GLN A 285 10.18 10.03 -9.56
CA GLN A 285 9.46 11.29 -9.32
C GLN A 285 8.31 11.18 -8.31
N ARG A 286 7.73 9.99 -8.17
CA ARG A 286 6.54 9.80 -7.35
C ARG A 286 6.89 9.79 -5.86
N PRO A 287 6.44 10.79 -5.04
CA PRO A 287 6.66 10.76 -3.60
C PRO A 287 5.90 9.61 -2.96
N HIS A 288 6.57 8.93 -2.06
CA HIS A 288 6.06 7.78 -1.32
C HIS A 288 5.92 8.12 0.16
N ARG A 289 4.70 8.14 0.68
CA ARG A 289 4.46 8.53 2.07
C ARG A 289 5.17 7.63 3.10
N SER A 290 5.38 6.36 2.80
CA SER A 290 6.12 5.45 3.68
C SER A 290 7.63 5.64 3.61
N LEU A 291 8.11 6.48 2.72
CA LEU A 291 9.51 6.85 2.51
C LEU A 291 9.73 8.35 2.78
N ASP A 292 8.93 8.94 3.69
CA ASP A 292 9.00 10.37 4.02
C ASP A 292 8.86 11.29 2.80
N ASP A 293 7.96 10.90 1.90
CA ASP A 293 7.60 11.62 0.69
C ASP A 293 8.72 11.78 -0.36
N VAL A 294 9.77 10.97 -0.27
CA VAL A 294 10.78 10.86 -1.33
C VAL A 294 10.40 9.79 -2.36
N ALA A 295 11.03 9.84 -3.53
CA ALA A 295 10.85 8.84 -4.57
C ALA A 295 11.60 7.53 -4.23
N PRO A 296 11.12 6.35 -4.66
CA PRO A 296 11.77 5.06 -4.42
C PRO A 296 13.25 5.01 -4.78
N ALA A 297 13.64 5.62 -5.91
CA ALA A 297 15.01 5.66 -6.38
C ALA A 297 16.01 6.30 -5.38
N SER A 298 15.53 7.21 -4.51
CA SER A 298 16.40 7.83 -3.50
C SER A 298 16.87 6.85 -2.42
N ARG A 299 16.14 5.73 -2.23
CA ARG A 299 16.46 4.69 -1.24
C ARG A 299 16.93 3.37 -1.88
N PHE A 300 16.85 3.25 -3.19
CA PHE A 300 17.27 2.06 -3.91
C PHE A 300 18.76 2.16 -4.26
N LYS A 301 19.49 1.10 -3.92
CA LYS A 301 20.86 0.90 -4.40
C LYS A 301 20.89 -0.46 -5.06
N ALA A 302 21.25 -0.49 -6.34
CA ALA A 302 21.46 -1.74 -7.06
C ALA A 302 22.53 -2.59 -6.35
N GLY A 303 22.32 -3.90 -6.26
CA GLY A 303 23.27 -4.82 -5.64
C GLY A 303 24.44 -5.11 -6.56
N GLU A 304 25.58 -5.39 -5.97
CA GLU A 304 26.64 -6.09 -6.68
C GLU A 304 26.23 -7.55 -6.87
N THR A 305 26.68 -8.16 -7.96
CA THR A 305 26.36 -9.56 -8.29
C THR A 305 27.19 -10.52 -7.43
N GLN A 306 27.10 -10.39 -6.11
CA GLN A 306 27.76 -11.31 -5.19
C GLN A 306 26.72 -12.25 -4.59
N VAL A 307 26.95 -13.55 -4.77
CA VAL A 307 26.19 -14.59 -4.08
C VAL A 307 26.55 -14.52 -2.60
N ARG A 308 25.62 -14.06 -1.75
CA ARG A 308 25.80 -14.13 -0.29
C ARG A 308 25.36 -15.51 0.20
N GLU A 309 26.27 -16.18 0.89
CA GLU A 309 25.93 -17.41 1.58
C GLU A 309 25.14 -17.08 2.86
N PRO A 310 24.02 -17.79 3.12
CA PRO A 310 23.33 -17.61 4.39
C PRO A 310 24.24 -18.12 5.53
N GLU A 311 24.30 -17.34 6.60
CA GLU A 311 24.94 -17.81 7.82
C GLU A 311 24.19 -19.02 8.36
N ARG A 312 24.84 -20.19 8.33
CA ARG A 312 24.25 -21.47 8.77
C ARG A 312 24.39 -21.70 10.27
N ASN A 313 24.33 -20.63 11.03
CA ASN A 313 24.44 -20.64 12.48
C ASN A 313 23.08 -20.42 13.13
N GLY A 314 22.82 -21.10 14.26
CA GLY A 314 21.66 -20.87 15.09
C GLY A 314 20.63 -22.00 15.15
N ASP A 315 19.54 -21.73 15.88
CA ASP A 315 18.54 -22.74 16.24
C ASP A 315 17.59 -23.14 15.10
N TYR A 316 17.63 -22.41 13.99
CA TYR A 316 16.79 -22.66 12.84
C TYR A 316 17.38 -23.62 11.81
N TRP A 317 18.65 -24.02 11.96
CA TRP A 317 19.31 -24.95 11.05
C TRP A 317 19.34 -26.34 11.58
N VAL A 318 19.00 -27.32 10.73
CA VAL A 318 19.10 -28.75 11.02
C VAL A 318 19.73 -29.47 9.84
N SER A 319 20.63 -30.44 10.10
CA SER A 319 21.26 -31.23 9.05
C SER A 319 20.65 -32.63 8.95
N ARG A 320 20.51 -33.13 7.72
CA ARG A 320 20.03 -34.49 7.42
C ARG A 320 20.86 -35.08 6.29
N LYS A 321 21.05 -36.41 6.32
CA LYS A 321 21.64 -37.14 5.21
C LYS A 321 20.59 -37.36 4.13
N VAL A 322 20.94 -37.15 2.87
CA VAL A 322 20.10 -37.46 1.72
C VAL A 322 20.11 -38.98 1.52
N THR A 323 18.93 -39.58 1.43
CA THR A 323 18.81 -41.03 1.16
C THR A 323 19.27 -41.40 -0.25
N SER A 324 19.48 -42.71 -0.54
CA SER A 324 19.82 -43.20 -1.88
C SER A 324 18.84 -42.79 -2.97
N ASN A 325 17.58 -42.54 -2.61
CA ASN A 325 16.53 -42.07 -3.53
C ASN A 325 16.43 -40.56 -3.61
N GLY A 326 17.37 -39.79 -3.08
CA GLY A 326 17.38 -38.35 -3.11
C GLY A 326 16.38 -37.67 -2.17
N ILE A 327 15.92 -38.38 -1.12
CA ILE A 327 14.89 -37.88 -0.20
C ILE A 327 15.53 -37.47 1.12
N VAL A 328 15.04 -36.38 1.67
CA VAL A 328 15.34 -35.91 3.03
C VAL A 328 14.06 -35.88 3.85
N CYS A 329 14.11 -36.32 5.09
CA CYS A 329 12.98 -36.30 6.02
C CYS A 329 13.25 -35.32 7.16
N VAL A 330 12.34 -34.34 7.34
CA VAL A 330 12.38 -33.35 8.42
C VAL A 330 10.98 -33.15 9.00
N GLY A 331 10.82 -33.32 10.32
CA GLY A 331 9.52 -33.18 10.99
C GLY A 331 8.43 -34.06 10.37
N TYR A 332 8.76 -35.30 10.00
CA TYR A 332 7.92 -36.29 9.29
C TYR A 332 7.56 -35.90 7.84
N GLN A 333 8.03 -34.75 7.34
CA GLN A 333 7.88 -34.39 5.95
C GLN A 333 9.01 -34.96 5.11
N LYS A 334 8.67 -35.71 4.07
CA LYS A 334 9.63 -36.28 3.11
C LYS A 334 9.72 -35.33 1.91
N VAL A 335 10.94 -34.89 1.59
CA VAL A 335 11.19 -33.93 0.51
C VAL A 335 12.24 -34.54 -0.43
N ASN A 336 11.92 -34.58 -1.72
CA ASN A 336 12.87 -35.00 -2.73
C ASN A 336 13.79 -33.82 -3.09
N VAL A 337 15.07 -33.95 -2.77
CA VAL A 337 16.13 -32.97 -3.09
C VAL A 337 17.00 -33.40 -4.27
N GLY A 338 16.61 -34.48 -4.93
CA GLY A 338 17.27 -35.01 -6.13
C GLY A 338 18.26 -36.15 -5.83
N GLN A 339 18.15 -37.22 -6.62
CA GLN A 339 18.97 -38.42 -6.47
C GLN A 339 20.49 -38.17 -6.64
N ARG A 340 20.85 -37.14 -7.43
CA ARG A 340 22.25 -36.69 -7.60
C ARG A 340 22.92 -36.23 -6.30
N ASN A 341 22.11 -35.87 -5.30
CA ASN A 341 22.58 -35.45 -3.97
C ASN A 341 22.61 -36.63 -2.95
N ALA A 342 22.34 -37.86 -3.38
CA ALA A 342 22.30 -39.03 -2.52
C ALA A 342 23.61 -39.15 -1.72
N GLY A 343 23.48 -39.49 -0.43
CA GLY A 343 24.61 -39.61 0.47
C GLY A 343 25.18 -38.30 1.02
N SER A 344 24.87 -37.16 0.43
CA SER A 344 25.35 -35.86 0.89
C SER A 344 24.65 -35.39 2.17
N ALA A 345 25.31 -34.52 2.93
CA ALA A 345 24.68 -33.76 3.99
C ALA A 345 23.81 -32.68 3.38
N CYS A 346 22.60 -32.56 3.86
CA CYS A 346 21.65 -31.50 3.48
C CYS A 346 21.33 -30.64 4.71
N ASP A 347 21.67 -29.37 4.65
CA ASP A 347 21.36 -28.42 5.70
C ASP A 347 19.99 -27.82 5.39
N ILE A 348 19.14 -27.73 6.40
CA ILE A 348 17.76 -27.30 6.26
C ILE A 348 17.53 -26.09 7.16
N LEU A 349 17.22 -24.96 6.56
CA LEU A 349 16.75 -23.79 7.30
C LEU A 349 15.25 -23.94 7.56
N VAL A 350 14.87 -23.85 8.83
CA VAL A 350 13.47 -23.92 9.28
C VAL A 350 13.08 -22.56 9.82
N LYS A 351 12.41 -21.76 9.01
CA LYS A 351 12.03 -20.40 9.41
C LYS A 351 10.66 -20.02 8.82
N ASP A 352 9.84 -19.36 9.60
CA ASP A 352 8.55 -18.78 9.17
C ASP A 352 7.63 -19.77 8.42
N GLY A 353 7.65 -21.06 8.84
CA GLY A 353 6.87 -22.10 8.20
C GLY A 353 7.46 -22.62 6.88
N LEU A 354 8.65 -22.21 6.52
CA LEU A 354 9.39 -22.65 5.34
C LEU A 354 10.53 -23.62 5.72
N LEU A 355 10.82 -24.52 4.80
CA LEU A 355 11.94 -25.45 4.85
C LEU A 355 12.80 -25.21 3.59
N GLN A 356 14.04 -24.79 3.78
CA GLN A 356 15.00 -24.63 2.69
C GLN A 356 16.08 -25.68 2.80
N PHE A 357 16.29 -26.41 1.73
CA PHE A 357 17.20 -27.55 1.65
C PHE A 357 18.47 -27.15 0.90
N TRP A 358 19.60 -27.19 1.58
CA TRP A 358 20.90 -26.81 1.06
C TRP A 358 21.84 -28.01 1.03
N VAL A 359 22.50 -28.27 -0.11
CA VAL A 359 23.55 -29.24 -0.25
C VAL A 359 24.82 -28.51 -0.62
N GLY A 360 25.82 -28.57 0.28
CA GLY A 360 26.97 -27.68 0.17
C GLY A 360 26.55 -26.22 0.16
N ARG A 361 26.99 -25.45 -0.81
CA ARG A 361 26.63 -24.01 -0.97
C ARG A 361 25.37 -23.76 -1.80
N GLN A 362 24.70 -24.82 -2.26
CA GLN A 362 23.62 -24.73 -3.22
C GLN A 362 22.27 -24.93 -2.54
N LEU A 363 21.35 -23.95 -2.70
CA LEU A 363 19.94 -24.14 -2.36
C LEU A 363 19.32 -25.10 -3.38
N VAL A 364 18.94 -26.28 -2.95
CA VAL A 364 18.42 -27.34 -3.82
C VAL A 364 16.91 -27.27 -3.92
N LYS A 365 16.24 -26.85 -2.84
CA LYS A 365 14.79 -26.79 -2.77
C LYS A 365 14.29 -25.92 -1.64
N THR A 366 13.14 -25.26 -1.87
CA THR A 366 12.36 -24.60 -0.82
C THR A 366 10.97 -25.21 -0.78
N GLU A 367 10.51 -25.61 0.41
CA GLU A 367 9.20 -26.20 0.65
C GLU A 367 8.50 -25.52 1.82
N VAL A 368 7.18 -25.50 1.81
CA VAL A 368 6.42 -25.11 3.00
C VAL A 368 6.35 -26.29 3.96
N ARG A 369 6.50 -26.00 5.23
CA ARG A 369 6.32 -26.99 6.28
C ARG A 369 4.85 -27.42 6.31
N ALA A 370 4.61 -28.65 5.87
CA ALA A 370 3.27 -29.24 5.78
C ALA A 370 2.90 -30.06 7.03
N THR A 371 3.86 -30.29 7.94
CA THR A 371 3.65 -31.13 9.14
C THR A 371 4.01 -30.36 10.41
N ASN A 372 3.28 -30.66 11.49
CA ASN A 372 3.56 -30.11 12.82
C ASN A 372 4.54 -30.97 13.63
N GLY A 373 5.21 -31.92 12.98
CA GLY A 373 6.18 -32.83 13.64
C GLY A 373 7.32 -32.05 14.28
N VAL A 374 7.75 -32.52 15.46
CA VAL A 374 8.90 -31.91 16.16
C VAL A 374 10.17 -32.09 15.33
N ILE A 375 10.83 -30.96 15.02
CA ILE A 375 12.11 -30.97 14.31
C ILE A 375 13.22 -30.96 15.38
N ARG A 376 13.92 -32.07 15.50
CA ARG A 376 15.04 -32.20 16.43
C ARG A 376 16.35 -31.94 15.71
N LYS A 377 17.29 -31.22 16.33
CA LYS A 377 18.66 -31.10 15.85
C LYS A 377 19.29 -32.51 15.86
N LYS A 378 19.79 -32.92 14.72
CA LYS A 378 20.58 -34.14 14.54
C LYS A 378 21.79 -33.78 13.70
N ASN A 379 22.93 -34.46 13.91
CA ASN A 379 24.03 -34.39 12.97
C ASN A 379 23.65 -35.03 11.61
N ALA A 380 24.46 -34.78 10.58
CA ALA A 380 24.22 -35.32 9.23
C ALA A 380 24.18 -36.87 9.18
N GLU A 381 24.73 -37.54 10.16
CA GLU A 381 24.72 -38.99 10.31
C GLU A 381 23.41 -39.52 10.92
N GLY A 382 22.52 -38.65 11.33
CA GLY A 382 21.19 -39.02 11.83
C GLY A 382 21.13 -39.35 13.32
N GLN A 383 22.23 -39.26 14.05
CA GLN A 383 22.26 -39.46 15.49
C GLN A 383 21.82 -38.19 16.24
N ALA A 384 21.00 -38.34 17.28
CA ALA A 384 20.72 -37.24 18.17
C ALA A 384 21.98 -36.87 18.96
N PRO A 385 22.32 -35.61 19.23
CA PRO A 385 23.37 -35.25 20.13
C PRO A 385 23.10 -35.94 21.48
N ARG A 386 24.08 -36.70 22.01
CA ARG A 386 24.02 -37.23 23.37
C ARG A 386 23.97 -36.04 24.31
N ARG A 387 23.02 -36.06 25.26
CA ARG A 387 22.91 -35.06 26.32
C ARG A 387 24.16 -35.02 27.17
#